data_328b70c7744aadcbeee9e412fee33052
#
_entry.id   328b70c7744aadcbeee9e412fee33052
#
_cell.length_a   1.000
_cell.length_b   1.000
_cell.length_c   1.000
_cell.angle_alpha   90.00
_cell.angle_beta   90.00
_cell.angle_gamma   90.00
#
_symmetry.space_group_name_H-M   'P 1'
#
loop_
_entity.id
_entity.type
_entity.pdbx_description
1 polymer ?
#
loop_
_entity_poly.entity_id
_entity_poly.type
_entity_poly.pdbx_seq_one_letter_code
_entity_poly.pdbx_strand_id
1 'polypeptide(L)'
;MSRRLVVGLSAITLVATAMPAQAGQAALPFPSSAFPLGERVAPVTKQRNVAPGVDLFTVRHGTSTQGWTVAVLMPNGHEDGSLATAQAKASEVESAGFTPEIQKVVQPAAADAPSVERYLVRVGQWPFKKRAEADKVVKELKGFDIKAKADYLGDDGLETTGPWNLRVLTIDPRTFRGSFKTSIGKTIAKRETTSSMGKPVGAIAGVNGGFFNIHTVKEIKGDPMGISVVGGKLLSEAVEGRTGLILNGRKVKITELKSAVTATSSDGEKTAIQGVNRAPAADELVLYTEEFGTKTAADGGTEVVIDPQGRVVSARQAGGVVPRGFSVLHGTGLMSDWLLEHAAETATVKVDTKVIDLRTRRAVPLTPQTYVMAGGVGLVKNGRIHITALADGQASLNMMLRRHPRTMAGVTKNGGLILATVDGRIPGVTVGASMVEAAQLMRWLGAKQAINLDGGGSSAMVVRGKVVNQPSDGAERPVGDGLFVTP
;
A
#
# COMPACT_ATOMS: atom_id res chain seq x y z
N MET A 1 74.48 36.70 53.75
CA MET A 1 74.03 36.94 52.33
C MET A 1 73.00 35.91 51.96
N SER A 2 71.71 36.20 52.13
CA SER A 2 70.61 35.31 51.90
C SER A 2 69.91 35.69 50.59
N ARG A 3 69.92 34.84 49.60
CA ARG A 3 69.14 35.00 48.37
C ARG A 3 67.74 34.38 48.57
N ARG A 4 66.71 35.22 48.50
CA ARG A 4 65.30 34.75 48.49
C ARG A 4 64.92 34.38 47.05
N LEU A 5 64.44 33.17 46.88
CA LEU A 5 63.84 32.67 45.63
C LEU A 5 62.38 33.11 45.62
N VAL A 6 61.98 33.84 44.57
CA VAL A 6 60.54 34.15 44.30
C VAL A 6 60.02 33.13 43.32
N VAL A 7 59.09 32.32 43.72
CA VAL A 7 58.36 31.40 42.85
C VAL A 7 57.10 32.13 42.36
N GLY A 8 57.08 32.44 41.06
CA GLY A 8 55.85 32.99 40.40
C GLY A 8 54.88 31.89 40.05
N LEU A 9 53.66 31.91 40.62
CA LEU A 9 52.55 31.09 40.19
C LEU A 9 51.90 31.74 38.97
N SER A 10 51.97 31.08 37.82
CA SER A 10 51.17 31.44 36.61
C SER A 10 49.81 30.72 36.68
N ALA A 11 48.77 31.49 36.87
CA ALA A 11 47.40 31.01 36.79
C ALA A 11 47.00 30.80 35.31
N ILE A 12 46.79 29.57 34.89
CA ILE A 12 46.23 29.24 33.56
C ILE A 12 44.72 29.37 33.68
N THR A 13 44.16 30.41 33.09
CA THR A 13 42.70 30.60 32.95
C THR A 13 42.22 29.73 31.80
N LEU A 14 41.55 28.63 32.12
CA LEU A 14 40.83 27.82 31.13
C LEU A 14 39.58 28.58 30.67
N VAL A 15 39.63 29.15 29.48
CA VAL A 15 38.46 29.70 28.82
C VAL A 15 37.67 28.52 28.22
N ALA A 16 36.63 28.09 28.89
CA ALA A 16 35.65 27.15 28.34
C ALA A 16 34.83 27.87 27.26
N THR A 17 35.19 27.67 26.01
CA THR A 17 34.33 28.07 24.88
C THR A 17 33.08 27.20 24.90
N ALA A 18 31.97 27.76 25.38
CA ALA A 18 30.64 27.14 25.22
C ALA A 18 30.35 27.03 23.72
N MET A 19 30.35 25.81 23.19
CA MET A 19 29.80 25.58 21.85
C MET A 19 28.35 26.09 21.83
N PRO A 20 27.94 26.86 20.82
CA PRO A 20 26.55 27.26 20.70
C PRO A 20 25.73 25.98 20.55
N ALA A 21 24.74 25.80 21.42
CA ALA A 21 23.74 24.77 21.28
C ALA A 21 23.16 24.86 19.85
N GLN A 22 23.36 23.83 19.03
CA GLN A 22 22.73 23.76 17.72
C GLN A 22 21.23 23.94 17.96
N ALA A 23 20.72 25.11 17.54
CA ALA A 23 19.26 25.31 17.49
C ALA A 23 18.64 24.15 16.73
N GLY A 24 17.89 23.30 17.42
CA GLY A 24 17.28 22.13 16.84
C GLY A 24 16.48 22.59 15.62
N GLN A 25 16.88 22.16 14.44
CA GLN A 25 16.15 22.45 13.20
C GLN A 25 14.73 21.92 13.39
N ALA A 26 13.74 22.82 13.29
CA ALA A 26 12.35 22.49 13.55
C ALA A 26 11.91 21.34 12.63
N ALA A 27 11.62 20.19 13.21
CA ALA A 27 11.00 19.06 12.53
C ALA A 27 9.66 19.48 11.88
N LEU A 28 9.14 18.67 10.95
CA LEU A 28 7.76 18.87 10.47
C LEU A 28 6.83 18.89 11.70
N PRO A 29 6.01 19.95 11.87
CA PRO A 29 5.18 20.07 13.06
C PRO A 29 4.18 18.91 13.10
N PHE A 30 4.20 18.12 14.18
CA PHE A 30 3.15 17.16 14.46
C PHE A 30 1.90 17.89 14.95
N PRO A 31 0.67 17.45 14.59
CA PRO A 31 -0.55 18.14 14.98
C PRO A 31 -0.68 18.31 16.50
N SER A 32 -0.95 19.54 16.94
CA SER A 32 -1.33 19.86 18.32
C SER A 32 -2.85 19.88 18.53
N SER A 33 -3.63 19.79 17.45
CA SER A 33 -5.09 19.77 17.50
C SER A 33 -5.63 18.44 18.03
N ALA A 34 -6.89 18.45 18.50
CA ALA A 34 -7.60 17.25 18.91
C ALA A 34 -7.55 16.16 17.82
N PHE A 35 -7.54 14.91 18.26
CA PHE A 35 -7.61 13.75 17.36
C PHE A 35 -8.92 13.80 16.54
N PRO A 36 -8.88 13.43 15.24
CA PRO A 36 -10.04 13.65 14.38
C PRO A 36 -11.11 12.57 14.50
N LEU A 37 -10.85 11.48 15.23
CA LEU A 37 -11.77 10.35 15.39
C LEU A 37 -12.15 10.15 16.86
N GLY A 38 -13.35 9.62 17.10
CA GLY A 38 -13.84 9.39 18.45
C GLY A 38 -13.95 10.68 19.27
N GLU A 39 -13.55 10.62 20.54
CA GLU A 39 -13.53 11.79 21.41
C GLU A 39 -12.53 12.83 20.92
N ARG A 40 -12.96 14.09 20.86
CA ARG A 40 -12.15 15.20 20.36
C ARG A 40 -11.22 15.77 21.43
N VAL A 41 -10.30 14.94 21.89
CA VAL A 41 -9.23 15.31 22.82
C VAL A 41 -7.86 15.05 22.19
N ALA A 42 -6.80 15.60 22.78
CA ALA A 42 -5.44 15.36 22.30
C ALA A 42 -5.05 13.88 22.49
N PRO A 43 -4.44 13.23 21.49
CA PRO A 43 -3.99 11.85 21.64
C PRO A 43 -2.72 11.77 22.48
N VAL A 44 -2.47 10.61 23.08
CA VAL A 44 -1.18 10.32 23.70
C VAL A 44 -0.16 10.10 22.58
N THR A 45 0.86 10.95 22.54
CA THR A 45 1.88 10.94 21.48
C THR A 45 3.28 10.82 22.07
N LYS A 46 4.11 9.92 21.49
CA LYS A 46 5.54 9.79 21.77
C LYS A 46 6.32 10.00 20.48
N GLN A 47 7.34 10.86 20.51
CA GLN A 47 8.24 11.14 19.39
C GLN A 47 9.60 10.48 19.62
N ARG A 48 10.19 9.98 18.54
CA ARG A 48 11.57 9.49 18.49
C ARG A 48 12.22 9.92 17.17
N ASN A 49 13.36 10.57 17.25
CA ASN A 49 14.17 10.87 16.06
C ASN A 49 14.79 9.57 15.51
N VAL A 50 14.68 9.37 14.21
CA VAL A 50 15.21 8.20 13.48
C VAL A 50 16.52 8.58 12.77
N ALA A 51 16.54 9.75 12.11
CA ALA A 51 17.66 10.33 11.42
C ALA A 51 17.40 11.84 11.24
N PRO A 52 18.39 12.65 10.83
CA PRO A 52 18.16 14.06 10.53
C PRO A 52 16.99 14.26 9.57
N GLY A 53 15.95 14.97 10.03
CA GLY A 53 14.72 15.21 9.29
C GLY A 53 13.76 14.02 9.18
N VAL A 54 13.98 12.95 9.94
CA VAL A 54 13.10 11.77 9.99
C VAL A 54 12.69 11.49 11.42
N ASP A 55 11.41 11.68 11.75
CA ASP A 55 10.85 11.44 13.08
C ASP A 55 9.76 10.38 13.04
N LEU A 56 9.77 9.50 14.04
CA LEU A 56 8.73 8.50 14.28
C LEU A 56 7.84 8.96 15.44
N PHE A 57 6.55 9.05 15.21
CA PHE A 57 5.54 9.27 16.23
C PHE A 57 4.75 7.98 16.50
N THR A 58 4.58 7.68 17.77
CA THR A 58 3.63 6.66 18.25
C THR A 58 2.43 7.38 18.83
N VAL A 59 1.24 7.14 18.28
CA VAL A 59 0.00 7.81 18.66
C VAL A 59 -0.98 6.79 19.19
N ARG A 60 -1.60 7.07 20.33
CA ARG A 60 -2.67 6.27 20.92
C ARG A 60 -3.84 7.16 21.29
N HIS A 61 -5.05 6.72 20.95
CA HIS A 61 -6.26 7.47 21.23
C HIS A 61 -7.45 6.55 21.46
N GLY A 62 -8.32 6.92 22.41
CA GLY A 62 -9.57 6.23 22.70
C GLY A 62 -9.44 4.94 23.50
N THR A 63 -10.58 4.37 23.81
CA THR A 63 -10.74 3.13 24.61
C THR A 63 -11.82 2.27 23.96
N SER A 64 -11.75 0.95 24.17
CA SER A 64 -12.75 0.04 23.63
C SER A 64 -13.98 -0.03 24.55
N THR A 65 -15.14 0.16 23.94
CA THR A 65 -16.45 -0.01 24.58
C THR A 65 -17.34 -1.03 23.86
N GLN A 66 -16.90 -1.51 22.68
CA GLN A 66 -17.66 -2.42 21.83
C GLN A 66 -17.59 -3.88 22.27
N GLY A 67 -18.65 -4.62 21.91
CA GLY A 67 -18.77 -6.05 22.10
C GLY A 67 -18.78 -6.81 20.77
N TRP A 68 -19.49 -7.91 20.76
CA TRP A 68 -19.61 -8.84 19.65
C TRP A 68 -21.04 -8.95 19.17
N THR A 69 -21.18 -9.27 17.90
CA THR A 69 -22.43 -9.74 17.27
C THR A 69 -22.10 -10.93 16.36
N VAL A 70 -23.12 -11.59 15.82
CA VAL A 70 -22.93 -12.53 14.73
C VAL A 70 -23.40 -11.87 13.44
N ALA A 71 -22.50 -11.71 12.48
CA ALA A 71 -22.80 -11.24 11.15
C ALA A 71 -23.11 -12.43 10.25
N VAL A 72 -24.32 -12.46 9.66
CA VAL A 72 -24.75 -13.48 8.70
C VAL A 72 -24.27 -13.10 7.31
N LEU A 73 -23.71 -14.06 6.56
CA LEU A 73 -23.18 -13.79 5.24
C LEU A 73 -24.27 -13.94 4.18
N MET A 74 -24.30 -13.04 3.22
CA MET A 74 -25.16 -13.08 2.06
C MET A 74 -24.72 -14.22 1.10
N PRO A 75 -25.55 -14.62 0.11
CA PRO A 75 -25.23 -15.71 -0.82
C PRO A 75 -23.91 -15.54 -1.58
N ASN A 76 -23.49 -14.30 -1.84
CA ASN A 76 -22.21 -13.96 -2.45
C ASN A 76 -21.00 -14.03 -1.49
N GLY A 77 -21.21 -14.42 -0.22
CA GLY A 77 -20.19 -14.50 0.81
C GLY A 77 -19.82 -13.15 1.46
N HIS A 78 -20.48 -12.06 1.09
CA HIS A 78 -20.31 -10.75 1.74
C HIS A 78 -21.24 -10.60 2.95
N GLU A 79 -20.94 -9.65 3.82
CA GLU A 79 -21.78 -9.33 4.98
C GLU A 79 -22.98 -8.44 4.61
N ASP A 80 -22.88 -7.75 3.49
CA ASP A 80 -23.87 -6.76 3.03
C ASP A 80 -24.61 -7.22 1.77
N GLY A 81 -25.83 -6.74 1.65
CA GLY A 81 -26.67 -7.00 0.49
C GLY A 81 -27.70 -5.90 0.24
N SER A 82 -28.57 -6.14 -0.75
CA SER A 82 -29.80 -5.36 -0.94
C SER A 82 -30.78 -5.61 0.20
N LEU A 83 -31.76 -4.76 0.37
CA LEU A 83 -32.83 -4.98 1.35
C LEU A 83 -33.53 -6.34 1.13
N ALA A 84 -33.88 -6.66 -0.10
CA ALA A 84 -34.54 -7.92 -0.44
C ALA A 84 -33.67 -9.14 -0.08
N THR A 85 -32.34 -9.08 -0.36
CA THR A 85 -31.42 -10.16 0.01
C THR A 85 -31.28 -10.29 1.52
N ALA A 86 -31.23 -9.18 2.25
CA ALA A 86 -31.16 -9.19 3.70
C ALA A 86 -32.46 -9.72 4.33
N GLN A 87 -33.62 -9.38 3.80
CA GLN A 87 -34.92 -9.91 4.23
C GLN A 87 -35.02 -11.42 4.01
N ALA A 88 -34.65 -11.91 2.83
CA ALA A 88 -34.61 -13.33 2.56
C ALA A 88 -33.69 -14.08 3.53
N LYS A 89 -32.49 -13.53 3.78
CA LYS A 89 -31.52 -14.13 4.71
C LYS A 89 -32.01 -14.07 6.16
N ALA A 90 -32.70 -13.00 6.57
CA ALA A 90 -33.32 -12.90 7.89
C ALA A 90 -34.39 -13.97 8.08
N SER A 91 -35.27 -14.22 7.07
CA SER A 91 -36.28 -15.30 7.14
C SER A 91 -35.66 -16.68 7.26
N GLU A 92 -34.52 -16.96 6.61
CA GLU A 92 -33.78 -18.22 6.81
C GLU A 92 -33.30 -18.36 8.28
N VAL A 93 -32.78 -17.27 8.85
CA VAL A 93 -32.31 -17.22 10.25
C VAL A 93 -33.48 -17.41 11.23
N GLU A 94 -34.64 -16.80 10.97
CA GLU A 94 -35.87 -16.98 11.77
C GLU A 94 -36.36 -18.44 11.70
N SER A 95 -36.34 -19.05 10.52
CA SER A 95 -36.72 -20.45 10.34
C SER A 95 -35.79 -21.41 11.09
N ALA A 96 -34.56 -21.02 11.32
CA ALA A 96 -33.58 -21.73 12.15
C ALA A 96 -33.78 -21.50 13.66
N GLY A 97 -34.78 -20.70 14.08
CA GLY A 97 -35.11 -20.44 15.49
C GLY A 97 -34.31 -19.30 16.13
N PHE A 98 -33.67 -18.44 15.34
CA PHE A 98 -32.95 -17.27 15.84
C PHE A 98 -33.71 -15.98 15.54
N THR A 99 -33.40 -14.90 16.27
CA THR A 99 -33.96 -13.56 16.04
C THR A 99 -32.97 -12.69 15.30
N PRO A 100 -33.10 -12.48 13.98
CA PRO A 100 -32.23 -11.61 13.24
C PRO A 100 -32.62 -10.13 13.40
N GLU A 101 -31.62 -9.28 13.25
CA GLU A 101 -31.79 -7.82 13.09
C GLU A 101 -31.28 -7.42 11.70
N ILE A 102 -32.12 -6.75 10.90
CA ILE A 102 -31.72 -6.15 9.64
C ILE A 102 -31.23 -4.73 9.92
N GLN A 103 -29.93 -4.53 9.84
CA GLN A 103 -29.29 -3.24 10.07
C GLN A 103 -29.03 -2.52 8.74
N LYS A 104 -29.65 -1.35 8.56
CA LYS A 104 -29.33 -0.46 7.43
C LYS A 104 -28.01 0.25 7.72
N VAL A 105 -27.09 0.22 6.76
CA VAL A 105 -25.85 0.98 6.77
C VAL A 105 -25.74 1.80 5.49
N VAL A 106 -25.11 2.96 5.58
CA VAL A 106 -24.90 3.85 4.44
C VAL A 106 -23.40 3.90 4.14
N GLN A 107 -23.02 3.30 3.02
CA GLN A 107 -21.67 3.52 2.50
C GLN A 107 -21.56 4.99 2.10
N PRO A 108 -20.61 5.77 2.68
CA PRO A 108 -20.48 7.17 2.36
C PRO A 108 -20.09 7.40 0.91
N ALA A 109 -20.53 8.54 0.34
CA ALA A 109 -20.11 8.96 -0.98
C ALA A 109 -18.59 9.13 -1.06
N ALA A 110 -18.01 8.72 -2.17
CA ALA A 110 -16.64 9.02 -2.59
C ALA A 110 -16.63 10.17 -3.62
N ALA A 111 -15.47 10.64 -4.02
CA ALA A 111 -15.37 11.68 -5.04
C ALA A 111 -15.84 11.19 -6.44
N ASP A 112 -15.82 9.89 -6.65
CA ASP A 112 -16.12 9.20 -7.92
C ASP A 112 -17.26 8.18 -7.81
N ALA A 113 -17.92 8.08 -6.64
CA ALA A 113 -19.05 7.18 -6.44
C ALA A 113 -20.09 7.80 -5.49
N PRO A 114 -21.39 7.61 -5.74
CA PRO A 114 -22.45 8.06 -4.84
C PRO A 114 -22.44 7.26 -3.54
N SER A 115 -23.17 7.76 -2.52
CA SER A 115 -23.51 6.98 -1.34
C SER A 115 -24.44 5.82 -1.72
N VAL A 116 -24.28 4.69 -1.06
CA VAL A 116 -25.09 3.50 -1.33
C VAL A 116 -25.64 2.93 -0.03
N GLU A 117 -26.94 2.64 -0.01
CA GLU A 117 -27.57 1.94 1.10
C GLU A 117 -27.27 0.43 0.99
N ARG A 118 -26.89 -0.15 2.11
CA ARG A 118 -26.61 -1.58 2.26
C ARG A 118 -27.30 -2.09 3.51
N TYR A 119 -27.51 -3.37 3.58
CA TYR A 119 -28.21 -4.01 4.68
C TYR A 119 -27.41 -5.22 5.16
N LEU A 120 -27.21 -5.27 6.47
CA LEU A 120 -26.54 -6.37 7.18
C LEU A 120 -27.60 -7.17 7.91
N VAL A 121 -27.36 -8.47 8.09
CA VAL A 121 -28.19 -9.32 8.98
C VAL A 121 -27.32 -9.72 10.17
N ARG A 122 -27.77 -9.36 11.36
CA ARG A 122 -27.06 -9.62 12.62
C ARG A 122 -27.92 -10.48 13.56
N VAL A 123 -27.25 -11.28 14.41
CA VAL A 123 -27.91 -12.09 15.43
C VAL A 123 -27.23 -11.85 16.76
N GLY A 124 -27.98 -11.34 17.72
CA GLY A 124 -27.56 -11.11 19.11
C GLY A 124 -26.46 -10.05 19.26
N GLN A 125 -26.25 -9.64 20.51
CA GLN A 125 -25.16 -8.74 20.91
C GLN A 125 -24.61 -9.21 22.26
N TRP A 126 -23.28 -9.23 22.38
CA TRP A 126 -22.60 -9.70 23.59
C TRP A 126 -21.52 -8.71 24.02
N PRO A 127 -21.33 -8.52 25.33
CA PRO A 127 -20.20 -7.77 25.86
C PRO A 127 -18.87 -8.35 25.39
N PHE A 128 -17.81 -7.53 25.37
CA PHE A 128 -16.47 -7.89 24.86
C PHE A 128 -15.97 -9.26 25.38
N LYS A 129 -16.15 -9.52 26.68
CA LYS A 129 -15.68 -10.78 27.32
C LYS A 129 -16.49 -12.03 26.93
N LYS A 130 -17.59 -11.87 26.21
CA LYS A 130 -18.55 -12.92 25.87
C LYS A 130 -18.46 -13.41 24.41
N ARG A 131 -17.28 -13.31 23.80
CA ARG A 131 -17.08 -13.79 22.42
C ARG A 131 -17.50 -15.23 22.22
N ALA A 132 -17.22 -16.10 23.20
CA ALA A 132 -17.60 -17.52 23.12
C ALA A 132 -19.12 -17.75 22.90
N GLU A 133 -19.96 -16.83 23.38
CA GLU A 133 -21.41 -16.90 23.15
C GLU A 133 -21.74 -16.61 21.67
N ALA A 134 -21.08 -15.63 21.05
CA ALA A 134 -21.22 -15.37 19.62
C ALA A 134 -20.70 -16.54 18.77
N ASP A 135 -19.53 -17.09 19.11
CA ASP A 135 -18.96 -18.26 18.42
C ASP A 135 -19.89 -19.49 18.50
N LYS A 136 -20.61 -19.68 19.64
CA LYS A 136 -21.62 -20.72 19.79
C LYS A 136 -22.77 -20.56 18.80
N VAL A 137 -23.33 -19.35 18.67
CA VAL A 137 -24.39 -19.05 17.72
C VAL A 137 -23.92 -19.25 16.28
N VAL A 138 -22.69 -18.88 15.93
CA VAL A 138 -22.11 -19.16 14.60
C VAL A 138 -22.10 -20.66 14.32
N LYS A 139 -21.72 -21.49 15.29
CA LYS A 139 -21.71 -22.95 15.15
C LYS A 139 -23.13 -23.54 14.99
N GLU A 140 -24.10 -23.02 15.72
CA GLU A 140 -25.50 -23.43 15.61
C GLU A 140 -26.09 -23.08 14.24
N LEU A 141 -25.90 -21.84 13.76
CA LEU A 141 -26.33 -21.39 12.42
C LEU A 141 -25.70 -22.24 11.30
N LYS A 142 -24.44 -22.66 11.48
CA LYS A 142 -23.79 -23.57 10.52
C LYS A 142 -24.50 -24.93 10.43
N GLY A 143 -25.12 -25.39 11.51
CA GLY A 143 -25.94 -26.62 11.51
C GLY A 143 -27.17 -26.53 10.59
N PHE A 144 -27.63 -25.34 10.27
CA PHE A 144 -28.71 -25.05 9.32
C PHE A 144 -28.18 -24.57 7.94
N ASP A 145 -26.89 -24.77 7.63
CA ASP A 145 -26.21 -24.31 6.40
C ASP A 145 -26.20 -22.78 6.23
N ILE A 146 -26.40 -22.04 7.32
CA ILE A 146 -26.34 -20.57 7.33
C ILE A 146 -24.91 -20.14 7.63
N LYS A 147 -24.25 -19.50 6.67
CA LYS A 147 -22.90 -18.97 6.82
C LYS A 147 -22.92 -17.70 7.67
N ALA A 148 -22.17 -17.69 8.75
CA ALA A 148 -22.06 -16.55 9.66
C ALA A 148 -20.67 -16.49 10.28
N LYS A 149 -20.35 -15.37 10.92
CA LYS A 149 -19.11 -15.18 11.70
C LYS A 149 -19.38 -14.34 12.94
N ALA A 150 -18.63 -14.59 14.03
CA ALA A 150 -18.57 -13.65 15.13
C ALA A 150 -17.87 -12.37 14.65
N ASP A 151 -18.52 -11.23 14.83
CA ASP A 151 -18.07 -9.93 14.36
C ASP A 151 -17.86 -8.95 15.51
N TYR A 152 -16.67 -8.34 15.57
CA TYR A 152 -16.37 -7.34 16.59
C TYR A 152 -16.93 -5.98 16.14
N LEU A 153 -17.84 -5.43 16.93
CA LEU A 153 -18.54 -4.20 16.60
C LEU A 153 -17.61 -2.97 16.46
N GLY A 154 -16.43 -3.01 17.08
CA GLY A 154 -15.43 -1.97 16.90
C GLY A 154 -14.88 -1.86 15.47
N ASP A 155 -14.94 -2.95 14.69
CA ASP A 155 -14.40 -3.02 13.32
C ASP A 155 -15.46 -2.73 12.24
N ASP A 156 -16.74 -2.58 12.58
CA ASP A 156 -17.84 -2.50 11.63
C ASP A 156 -17.95 -1.16 10.87
N GLY A 157 -17.18 -0.17 11.26
CA GLY A 157 -17.16 1.16 10.63
C GLY A 157 -18.23 2.13 11.14
N LEU A 158 -19.04 1.71 12.10
CA LEU A 158 -20.03 2.55 12.77
C LEU A 158 -19.38 3.31 13.94
N GLU A 159 -20.19 3.87 14.84
CA GLU A 159 -19.66 4.64 15.97
C GLU A 159 -18.74 3.81 16.87
N THR A 160 -17.59 4.37 17.23
CA THR A 160 -16.65 3.76 18.16
C THR A 160 -15.88 4.83 18.93
N THR A 161 -15.47 4.48 20.13
CA THR A 161 -14.53 5.25 20.95
C THR A 161 -13.07 4.81 20.76
N GLY A 162 -12.83 3.90 19.82
CA GLY A 162 -11.50 3.37 19.52
C GLY A 162 -11.26 1.97 20.12
N PRO A 163 -10.04 1.66 20.57
CA PRO A 163 -8.84 2.52 20.49
C PRO A 163 -8.18 2.51 19.11
N TRP A 164 -7.45 3.59 18.81
CA TRP A 164 -6.58 3.71 17.64
C TRP A 164 -5.12 3.73 18.05
N ASN A 165 -4.32 2.89 17.39
CA ASN A 165 -2.86 2.86 17.51
C ASN A 165 -2.23 3.19 16.16
N LEU A 166 -1.48 4.30 16.08
CA LEU A 166 -0.81 4.73 14.86
C LEU A 166 0.71 4.74 15.05
N ARG A 167 1.41 4.50 13.93
CA ARG A 167 2.81 4.85 13.74
C ARG A 167 2.90 5.82 12.57
N VAL A 168 3.56 6.95 12.79
CA VAL A 168 3.68 8.00 11.80
C VAL A 168 5.15 8.38 11.64
N LEU A 169 5.70 8.21 10.44
CA LEU A 169 6.97 8.76 10.05
C LEU A 169 6.73 10.09 9.33
N THR A 170 7.39 11.14 9.80
CA THR A 170 7.42 12.43 9.12
C THR A 170 8.83 12.68 8.59
N ILE A 171 8.92 13.05 7.31
CA ILE A 171 10.20 13.32 6.66
C ILE A 171 10.20 14.78 6.18
N ASP A 172 11.07 15.61 6.80
CA ASP A 172 11.19 17.02 6.49
C ASP A 172 12.22 17.25 5.35
N PRO A 173 11.80 17.71 4.17
CA PRO A 173 12.68 17.90 3.02
C PRO A 173 13.74 18.98 3.23
N ARG A 174 13.60 19.83 4.26
CA ARG A 174 14.58 20.89 4.57
C ARG A 174 15.83 20.32 5.24
N THR A 175 15.68 19.26 6.02
CA THR A 175 16.75 18.65 6.81
C THR A 175 17.14 17.25 6.33
N PHE A 176 16.20 16.50 5.80
CA PHE A 176 16.47 15.17 5.21
C PHE A 176 17.32 15.32 3.93
N ARG A 177 18.42 14.56 3.84
CA ARG A 177 19.36 14.59 2.69
C ARG A 177 19.39 13.31 1.89
N GLY A 178 18.67 12.27 2.33
CA GLY A 178 18.57 10.99 1.66
C GLY A 178 17.62 10.98 0.46
N SER A 179 17.10 9.81 0.13
CA SER A 179 16.20 9.58 -0.99
C SER A 179 15.07 8.61 -0.64
N PHE A 180 14.09 8.54 -1.53
CA PHE A 180 12.99 7.57 -1.45
C PHE A 180 13.12 6.55 -2.55
N LYS A 181 12.89 5.27 -2.21
CA LYS A 181 12.97 4.16 -3.15
C LYS A 181 11.78 3.22 -2.96
N THR A 182 11.41 2.50 -4.00
CA THR A 182 10.58 1.31 -3.88
C THR A 182 11.42 0.07 -4.10
N SER A 183 10.96 -1.08 -3.62
CA SER A 183 11.59 -2.37 -3.85
C SER A 183 10.51 -3.43 -4.00
N ILE A 184 10.68 -4.31 -4.96
CA ILE A 184 9.87 -5.52 -5.18
C ILE A 184 10.51 -6.75 -4.51
N GLY A 185 11.56 -6.57 -3.70
CA GLY A 185 12.39 -7.66 -3.22
C GLY A 185 13.29 -8.21 -4.31
N LYS A 186 13.52 -9.53 -4.30
CA LYS A 186 14.42 -10.19 -5.26
C LYS A 186 13.78 -10.40 -6.64
N THR A 187 12.49 -10.67 -6.67
CA THR A 187 11.74 -10.95 -7.92
C THR A 187 10.28 -10.60 -7.75
N ILE A 188 9.61 -10.27 -8.86
CA ILE A 188 8.16 -9.96 -8.90
C ILE A 188 7.31 -11.18 -8.51
N ALA A 189 7.72 -12.37 -8.96
CA ALA A 189 6.98 -13.60 -8.70
C ALA A 189 6.96 -14.05 -7.23
N LYS A 190 7.76 -13.43 -6.37
CA LYS A 190 7.88 -13.80 -4.96
C LYS A 190 7.55 -12.62 -4.05
N ARG A 191 7.02 -12.95 -2.89
CA ARG A 191 6.75 -11.98 -1.82
C ARG A 191 7.86 -12.02 -0.79
N GLU A 192 8.20 -10.86 -0.24
CA GLU A 192 9.13 -10.71 0.86
C GLU A 192 8.54 -9.81 1.94
N THR A 193 9.08 -9.90 3.17
CA THR A 193 8.68 -8.95 4.23
C THR A 193 9.24 -7.56 3.93
N THR A 194 8.53 -6.51 4.34
CA THR A 194 9.01 -5.13 4.21
C THR A 194 10.39 -4.96 4.85
N SER A 195 10.61 -5.59 6.00
CA SER A 195 11.91 -5.56 6.69
C SER A 195 13.04 -6.21 5.86
N SER A 196 12.73 -7.30 5.13
CA SER A 196 13.69 -7.99 4.24
C SER A 196 14.00 -7.12 3.02
N MET A 197 12.99 -6.59 2.34
CA MET A 197 13.14 -5.73 1.16
C MET A 197 13.89 -4.42 1.44
N GLY A 198 13.78 -3.89 2.66
CA GLY A 198 14.48 -2.67 3.05
C GLY A 198 15.99 -2.81 3.19
N LYS A 199 16.50 -4.02 3.50
CA LYS A 199 17.93 -4.25 3.73
C LYS A 199 18.80 -3.99 2.49
N PRO A 200 18.51 -4.57 1.31
CA PRO A 200 19.34 -4.37 0.11
C PRO A 200 19.36 -2.90 -0.37
N VAL A 201 18.29 -2.14 -0.10
CA VAL A 201 18.23 -0.72 -0.50
C VAL A 201 18.80 0.23 0.55
N GLY A 202 19.30 -0.29 1.68
CA GLY A 202 19.89 0.51 2.77
C GLY A 202 18.86 1.35 3.52
N ALA A 203 17.64 0.84 3.69
CA ALA A 203 16.55 1.59 4.30
C ALA A 203 16.79 1.88 5.79
N ILE A 204 16.62 3.14 6.19
CA ILE A 204 16.54 3.55 7.60
C ILE A 204 15.13 3.45 8.14
N ALA A 205 14.12 3.55 7.27
CA ALA A 205 12.71 3.34 7.58
C ALA A 205 11.95 2.97 6.30
N GLY A 206 10.74 2.44 6.45
CA GLY A 206 9.87 2.15 5.32
C GLY A 206 8.54 1.57 5.75
N VAL A 207 7.66 1.36 4.76
CA VAL A 207 6.35 0.72 4.92
C VAL A 207 6.13 -0.27 3.79
N ASN A 208 5.18 -1.20 3.96
CA ASN A 208 4.68 -2.02 2.86
C ASN A 208 4.13 -1.12 1.74
N GLY A 209 4.11 -1.64 0.54
CA GLY A 209 3.71 -0.89 -0.64
C GLY A 209 2.26 -1.06 -1.06
N GLY A 210 2.04 -1.15 -2.38
CA GLY A 210 0.72 -1.22 -2.99
C GLY A 210 0.05 -2.59 -2.87
N PHE A 211 -1.14 -2.71 -3.47
CA PHE A 211 -1.82 -3.98 -3.60
C PHE A 211 -1.07 -4.90 -4.57
N PHE A 212 -1.09 -6.18 -4.28
CA PHE A 212 -0.44 -7.21 -5.08
C PHE A 212 -1.34 -8.44 -5.19
N ASN A 213 -1.05 -9.28 -6.16
CA ASN A 213 -1.85 -10.46 -6.44
C ASN A 213 -1.56 -11.58 -5.44
N ILE A 214 -2.58 -12.07 -4.74
CA ILE A 214 -2.47 -13.15 -3.75
C ILE A 214 -3.21 -14.42 -4.18
N HIS A 215 -4.04 -14.34 -5.22
CA HIS A 215 -5.00 -15.39 -5.59
C HIS A 215 -4.69 -16.09 -6.91
N THR A 216 -3.71 -15.62 -7.67
CA THR A 216 -3.30 -16.21 -8.94
C THR A 216 -2.35 -17.39 -8.77
N VAL A 217 -1.98 -17.97 -9.91
CA VAL A 217 -1.01 -19.07 -9.99
C VAL A 217 0.17 -18.84 -9.06
N LYS A 218 0.67 -19.91 -8.46
CA LYS A 218 1.68 -19.85 -7.39
C LYS A 218 2.94 -19.09 -7.80
N GLU A 219 3.25 -19.07 -9.07
CA GLU A 219 4.47 -18.54 -9.66
C GLU A 219 4.53 -17.01 -9.65
N ILE A 220 3.40 -16.31 -9.61
CA ILE A 220 3.32 -14.84 -9.70
C ILE A 220 2.65 -14.14 -8.52
N LYS A 221 2.75 -14.75 -7.34
CA LYS A 221 2.17 -14.23 -6.08
C LYS A 221 2.85 -12.98 -5.52
N GLY A 222 3.34 -12.10 -6.21
CA GLY A 222 3.95 -10.85 -5.75
C GLY A 222 3.71 -9.74 -6.74
N ASP A 223 3.07 -10.09 -7.85
CA ASP A 223 2.78 -9.19 -8.95
C ASP A 223 2.00 -7.96 -8.46
N PRO A 224 2.52 -6.73 -8.64
CA PRO A 224 1.82 -5.51 -8.24
C PRO A 224 0.51 -5.35 -9.02
N MET A 225 -0.58 -5.03 -8.31
CA MET A 225 -1.87 -4.73 -8.93
C MET A 225 -1.93 -3.29 -9.45
N GLY A 226 -1.02 -2.92 -10.33
CA GLY A 226 -0.87 -1.61 -10.94
C GLY A 226 0.58 -1.23 -11.12
N ILE A 227 0.84 0.03 -11.45
CA ILE A 227 2.15 0.48 -11.87
C ILE A 227 3.26 0.24 -10.83
N SER A 228 4.37 -0.33 -11.32
CA SER A 228 5.62 -0.39 -10.57
C SER A 228 6.79 0.03 -11.46
N VAL A 229 7.54 1.04 -11.01
CA VAL A 229 8.81 1.46 -11.63
C VAL A 229 9.89 1.45 -10.55
N VAL A 230 10.98 0.76 -10.82
CA VAL A 230 12.14 0.68 -9.93
C VAL A 230 13.38 1.15 -10.68
N GLY A 231 13.98 2.23 -10.19
CA GLY A 231 15.19 2.79 -10.82
C GLY A 231 15.01 3.17 -12.31
N GLY A 232 13.82 3.67 -12.68
CA GLY A 232 13.47 4.05 -14.04
C GLY A 232 12.97 2.92 -14.93
N LYS A 233 13.03 1.66 -14.49
CA LYS A 233 12.55 0.48 -15.24
C LYS A 233 11.10 0.17 -14.87
N LEU A 234 10.22 0.12 -15.85
CA LEU A 234 8.83 -0.29 -15.66
C LEU A 234 8.79 -1.81 -15.41
N LEU A 235 8.24 -2.22 -14.29
CA LEU A 235 8.14 -3.62 -13.86
C LEU A 235 6.70 -4.14 -13.79
N SER A 236 5.72 -3.24 -13.77
CA SER A 236 4.31 -3.57 -13.92
C SER A 236 3.58 -2.37 -14.51
N GLU A 237 2.65 -2.61 -15.41
CA GLU A 237 1.90 -1.57 -16.11
C GLU A 237 0.92 -0.84 -15.20
N ALA A 238 0.54 0.37 -15.58
CA ALA A 238 -0.51 1.12 -14.90
C ALA A 238 -1.89 0.58 -15.28
N VAL A 239 -2.76 0.41 -14.28
CA VAL A 239 -4.19 0.46 -14.54
C VAL A 239 -4.56 1.93 -14.72
N GLU A 240 -5.00 2.30 -15.92
CA GLU A 240 -5.23 3.70 -16.31
C GLU A 240 -6.16 4.43 -15.35
N GLY A 241 -5.71 5.59 -14.88
CA GLY A 241 -6.47 6.46 -13.99
C GLY A 241 -6.31 6.13 -12.51
N ARG A 242 -5.71 5.01 -12.13
CA ARG A 242 -5.44 4.72 -10.72
C ARG A 242 -4.41 5.65 -10.13
N THR A 243 -4.62 5.95 -8.85
CA THR A 243 -3.73 6.81 -8.07
C THR A 243 -2.44 6.08 -7.72
N GLY A 244 -1.29 6.77 -7.91
CA GLY A 244 0.03 6.25 -7.56
C GLY A 244 0.95 7.32 -7.00
N LEU A 245 2.11 6.87 -6.50
CA LEU A 245 3.20 7.71 -6.02
C LEU A 245 4.32 7.73 -7.06
N ILE A 246 4.82 8.93 -7.37
CA ILE A 246 6.06 9.16 -8.11
C ILE A 246 7.09 9.65 -7.12
N LEU A 247 8.24 8.99 -7.06
CA LEU A 247 9.40 9.33 -6.25
C LEU A 247 10.57 9.66 -7.19
N ASN A 248 11.24 10.77 -6.93
CA ASN A 248 12.46 11.13 -7.65
C ASN A 248 13.42 11.84 -6.68
N GLY A 249 14.43 11.11 -6.22
CA GLY A 249 15.29 11.56 -5.13
C GLY A 249 14.47 11.83 -3.86
N ARG A 250 14.40 13.10 -3.44
CA ARG A 250 13.59 13.56 -2.29
C ARG A 250 12.21 14.10 -2.65
N LYS A 251 11.88 14.12 -3.94
CA LYS A 251 10.58 14.64 -4.41
C LYS A 251 9.57 13.51 -4.44
N VAL A 252 8.38 13.79 -3.92
CA VAL A 252 7.25 12.87 -3.91
C VAL A 252 6.05 13.58 -4.52
N LYS A 253 5.33 12.86 -5.39
CA LYS A 253 4.09 13.33 -5.99
C LYS A 253 3.06 12.20 -5.98
N ILE A 254 1.82 12.53 -5.65
CA ILE A 254 0.67 11.63 -5.73
C ILE A 254 -0.22 12.12 -6.87
N THR A 255 -0.50 11.25 -7.83
CA THR A 255 -1.26 11.60 -9.05
C THR A 255 -1.87 10.35 -9.69
N GLU A 256 -2.83 10.54 -10.59
CA GLU A 256 -3.37 9.49 -11.44
C GLU A 256 -2.40 9.21 -12.60
N LEU A 257 -2.20 7.92 -12.92
CA LEU A 257 -1.17 7.48 -13.85
C LEU A 257 -1.72 6.63 -14.99
N LYS A 258 -0.99 6.64 -16.10
CA LYS A 258 -1.13 5.74 -17.25
C LYS A 258 0.26 5.30 -17.69
N SER A 259 0.39 4.06 -18.14
CA SER A 259 1.56 3.59 -18.87
C SER A 259 1.20 3.25 -20.32
N ALA A 260 2.18 3.33 -21.19
CA ALA A 260 2.09 2.85 -22.56
C ALA A 260 3.42 2.19 -22.91
N VAL A 261 3.38 0.94 -23.35
CA VAL A 261 4.55 0.21 -23.80
C VAL A 261 4.29 -0.23 -25.26
N THR A 262 5.27 -0.04 -26.12
CA THR A 262 5.14 -0.30 -27.55
C THR A 262 6.36 -1.07 -28.05
N ALA A 263 6.13 -2.12 -28.82
CA ALA A 263 7.15 -2.79 -29.62
C ALA A 263 7.15 -2.19 -31.01
N THR A 264 8.35 -1.93 -31.57
CA THR A 264 8.58 -1.54 -32.95
C THR A 264 9.62 -2.44 -33.54
N SER A 265 9.29 -3.19 -34.56
CA SER A 265 10.22 -4.09 -35.23
C SER A 265 11.08 -3.37 -36.28
N SER A 266 12.14 -4.03 -36.74
CA SER A 266 13.09 -3.46 -37.71
C SER A 266 12.47 -3.20 -39.10
N ASP A 267 11.35 -3.82 -39.45
CA ASP A 267 10.58 -3.57 -40.68
C ASP A 267 9.64 -2.36 -40.55
N GLY A 268 9.53 -1.75 -39.35
CA GLY A 268 8.73 -0.55 -39.06
C GLY A 268 7.37 -0.85 -38.45
N GLU A 269 6.97 -2.12 -38.35
CA GLU A 269 5.70 -2.50 -37.75
C GLU A 269 5.66 -2.25 -36.25
N LYS A 270 4.49 -1.78 -35.76
CA LYS A 270 4.29 -1.38 -34.36
C LYS A 270 3.11 -2.09 -33.76
N THR A 271 3.29 -2.55 -32.54
CA THR A 271 2.19 -3.06 -31.73
C THR A 271 2.28 -2.58 -30.27
N ALA A 272 1.16 -2.56 -29.58
CA ALA A 272 1.13 -2.30 -28.15
C ALA A 272 1.61 -3.53 -27.38
N ILE A 273 2.28 -3.30 -26.26
CA ILE A 273 2.54 -4.30 -25.24
C ILE A 273 1.53 -4.06 -24.12
N GLN A 274 0.60 -5.01 -23.92
CA GLN A 274 -0.53 -4.86 -23.02
C GLN A 274 -0.16 -5.14 -21.57
N GLY A 275 0.84 -5.97 -21.31
CA GLY A 275 1.25 -6.37 -19.97
C GLY A 275 2.75 -6.33 -19.76
N VAL A 276 3.18 -6.22 -18.50
CA VAL A 276 4.57 -6.28 -18.09
C VAL A 276 4.69 -7.19 -16.88
N ASN A 277 5.45 -8.29 -17.01
CA ASN A 277 5.72 -9.27 -15.95
C ASN A 277 4.48 -9.94 -15.35
N ARG A 278 3.45 -10.15 -16.12
CA ARG A 278 2.24 -10.91 -15.76
C ARG A 278 1.89 -11.96 -16.81
N ALA A 279 1.00 -12.86 -16.47
CA ALA A 279 0.47 -13.80 -17.47
C ALA A 279 -0.32 -13.03 -18.55
N PRO A 280 -0.17 -13.40 -19.85
CA PRO A 280 -0.95 -12.81 -20.93
C PRO A 280 -2.41 -13.30 -20.88
N ALA A 281 -3.33 -12.45 -21.34
CA ALA A 281 -4.64 -12.87 -21.79
C ALA A 281 -4.59 -13.31 -23.27
N ALA A 282 -5.75 -13.70 -23.85
CA ALA A 282 -5.82 -14.02 -25.27
C ALA A 282 -5.46 -12.78 -26.11
N ASP A 283 -4.70 -13.00 -27.20
CA ASP A 283 -4.28 -11.98 -28.17
C ASP A 283 -3.48 -10.82 -27.55
N GLU A 284 -2.75 -11.09 -26.46
CA GLU A 284 -1.89 -10.10 -25.83
C GLU A 284 -0.41 -10.32 -26.11
N LEU A 285 0.33 -9.21 -26.15
CA LEU A 285 1.79 -9.17 -26.08
C LEU A 285 2.22 -8.70 -24.69
N VAL A 286 3.04 -9.49 -24.01
CA VAL A 286 3.54 -9.19 -22.66
C VAL A 286 5.06 -9.11 -22.68
N LEU A 287 5.61 -8.08 -22.06
CA LEU A 287 7.04 -7.92 -21.82
C LEU A 287 7.42 -8.54 -20.49
N TYR A 288 8.34 -9.48 -20.51
CA TYR A 288 8.98 -10.00 -19.30
C TYR A 288 10.40 -9.46 -19.17
N THR A 289 10.74 -9.04 -17.97
CA THR A 289 12.08 -8.58 -17.60
C THR A 289 12.75 -9.59 -16.66
N GLU A 290 14.07 -9.53 -16.50
CA GLU A 290 14.81 -10.43 -15.61
C GLU A 290 14.28 -10.44 -14.16
N GLU A 291 13.66 -9.33 -13.70
CA GLU A 291 13.07 -9.20 -12.37
C GLU A 291 11.81 -10.05 -12.17
N PHE A 292 11.24 -10.62 -13.24
CA PHE A 292 10.12 -11.57 -13.11
C PHE A 292 10.51 -12.77 -12.24
N GLY A 293 11.68 -13.35 -12.50
CA GLY A 293 12.36 -14.28 -11.60
C GLY A 293 11.79 -15.70 -11.56
N THR A 294 10.95 -16.07 -12.52
CA THR A 294 10.45 -17.44 -12.72
C THR A 294 10.24 -17.72 -14.22
N LYS A 295 9.70 -18.88 -14.54
CA LYS A 295 9.29 -19.22 -15.91
C LYS A 295 8.03 -18.44 -16.29
N THR A 296 7.93 -18.06 -17.54
CA THR A 296 6.69 -17.53 -18.14
C THR A 296 5.62 -18.62 -18.23
N ALA A 297 4.38 -18.24 -18.54
CA ALA A 297 3.32 -19.22 -18.72
C ALA A 297 3.59 -20.14 -19.91
N ALA A 298 3.37 -21.45 -19.73
CA ALA A 298 3.43 -22.42 -20.81
C ALA A 298 2.01 -22.60 -21.39
N ASP A 299 1.56 -21.60 -22.14
CA ASP A 299 0.18 -21.48 -22.66
C ASP A 299 0.07 -21.76 -24.17
N GLY A 300 1.16 -22.20 -24.79
CA GLY A 300 1.22 -22.47 -26.24
C GLY A 300 1.59 -21.24 -27.09
N GLY A 301 1.80 -20.08 -26.47
CA GLY A 301 2.22 -18.85 -27.15
C GLY A 301 3.65 -18.90 -27.66
N THR A 302 4.07 -17.84 -28.34
CA THR A 302 5.41 -17.64 -28.87
C THR A 302 6.20 -16.66 -27.99
N GLU A 303 7.46 -16.97 -27.75
CA GLU A 303 8.40 -16.06 -27.06
C GLU A 303 9.56 -15.70 -27.96
N VAL A 304 9.96 -14.44 -27.95
CA VAL A 304 11.22 -13.97 -28.47
C VAL A 304 12.07 -13.37 -27.37
N VAL A 305 13.33 -13.79 -27.29
CA VAL A 305 14.30 -13.26 -26.33
C VAL A 305 15.05 -12.12 -27.01
N ILE A 306 15.05 -10.94 -26.38
CA ILE A 306 15.74 -9.76 -26.90
C ILE A 306 16.87 -9.31 -25.98
N ASP A 307 18.00 -8.94 -26.57
CA ASP A 307 19.14 -8.38 -25.84
C ASP A 307 18.90 -6.90 -25.46
N PRO A 308 19.79 -6.28 -24.65
CA PRO A 308 19.64 -4.87 -24.27
C PRO A 308 19.65 -3.89 -25.45
N GLN A 309 20.11 -4.29 -26.62
CA GLN A 309 20.11 -3.51 -27.84
C GLN A 309 18.84 -3.74 -28.68
N GLY A 310 17.97 -4.63 -28.22
CA GLY A 310 16.72 -4.98 -28.89
C GLY A 310 16.85 -6.05 -29.97
N ARG A 311 18.02 -6.70 -30.13
CA ARG A 311 18.20 -7.77 -31.12
C ARG A 311 17.53 -9.05 -30.62
N VAL A 312 16.79 -9.70 -31.51
CA VAL A 312 16.23 -11.02 -31.24
C VAL A 312 17.32 -12.05 -31.30
N VAL A 313 17.59 -12.71 -30.17
CA VAL A 313 18.66 -13.73 -30.04
C VAL A 313 18.11 -15.16 -30.06
N SER A 314 16.82 -15.34 -29.82
CA SER A 314 16.14 -16.63 -30.02
C SER A 314 14.64 -16.46 -30.06
N ALA A 315 13.95 -17.30 -30.81
CA ALA A 315 12.53 -17.53 -30.79
C ALA A 315 12.24 -18.93 -30.26
N ARG A 316 11.17 -19.07 -29.45
CA ARG A 316 10.82 -20.34 -28.81
C ARG A 316 9.36 -20.42 -28.44
N GLN A 317 8.87 -21.60 -28.14
CA GLN A 317 7.56 -21.77 -27.50
C GLN A 317 7.60 -21.20 -26.07
N ALA A 318 6.49 -20.65 -25.61
CA ALA A 318 6.31 -20.05 -24.29
C ALA A 318 6.57 -21.05 -23.14
N GLY A 319 6.92 -20.53 -21.96
CA GLY A 319 7.22 -21.30 -20.76
C GLY A 319 8.71 -21.32 -20.39
N GLY A 320 9.52 -20.46 -21.00
CA GLY A 320 10.94 -20.33 -20.72
C GLY A 320 11.27 -19.42 -19.56
N VAL A 321 12.54 -19.42 -19.14
CA VAL A 321 13.09 -18.47 -18.17
C VAL A 321 13.50 -17.19 -18.89
N VAL A 322 13.32 -16.03 -18.26
CA VAL A 322 13.92 -14.77 -18.73
C VAL A 322 15.41 -14.78 -18.40
N PRO A 323 16.32 -14.78 -19.38
CA PRO A 323 17.74 -14.79 -19.10
C PRO A 323 18.19 -13.49 -18.43
N ARG A 324 19.24 -13.55 -17.62
CA ARG A 324 19.78 -12.38 -16.95
C ARG A 324 20.31 -11.36 -17.97
N GLY A 325 19.92 -10.11 -17.82
CA GLY A 325 20.30 -9.01 -18.72
C GLY A 325 19.49 -8.97 -20.02
N PHE A 326 18.51 -9.87 -20.21
CA PHE A 326 17.63 -9.90 -21.38
C PHE A 326 16.19 -9.59 -21.00
N SER A 327 15.37 -9.42 -22.03
CA SER A 327 13.91 -9.36 -21.91
C SER A 327 13.28 -10.42 -22.83
N VAL A 328 12.04 -10.77 -22.54
CA VAL A 328 11.26 -11.70 -23.36
C VAL A 328 9.95 -11.01 -23.76
N LEU A 329 9.64 -11.02 -25.03
CA LEU A 329 8.30 -10.70 -25.53
C LEU A 329 7.54 -12.00 -25.72
N HIS A 330 6.39 -12.11 -25.06
CA HIS A 330 5.52 -13.28 -25.09
C HIS A 330 4.19 -12.90 -25.71
N GLY A 331 3.90 -13.48 -26.86
CA GLY A 331 2.65 -13.29 -27.59
C GLY A 331 1.74 -14.51 -27.50
N THR A 332 0.45 -14.26 -27.36
CA THR A 332 -0.61 -15.28 -27.48
C THR A 332 -1.52 -14.93 -28.67
N GLY A 333 -2.14 -15.92 -29.31
CA GLY A 333 -3.04 -15.70 -30.45
C GLY A 333 -2.43 -14.79 -31.50
N LEU A 334 -3.12 -13.71 -31.90
CA LEU A 334 -2.68 -12.74 -32.91
C LEU A 334 -1.29 -12.15 -32.61
N MET A 335 -0.92 -12.03 -31.34
CA MET A 335 0.40 -11.51 -30.97
C MET A 335 1.50 -12.54 -31.10
N SER A 336 1.18 -13.85 -31.04
CA SER A 336 2.09 -14.91 -31.44
C SER A 336 2.44 -14.81 -32.91
N ASP A 337 1.44 -14.60 -33.77
CA ASP A 337 1.63 -14.44 -35.22
C ASP A 337 2.45 -13.19 -35.52
N TRP A 338 2.18 -12.06 -34.84
CA TRP A 338 2.96 -10.84 -34.99
C TRP A 338 4.45 -11.06 -34.63
N LEU A 339 4.75 -11.82 -33.58
CA LEU A 339 6.14 -12.13 -33.21
C LEU A 339 6.83 -13.01 -34.27
N LEU A 340 6.13 -13.98 -34.82
CA LEU A 340 6.68 -14.86 -35.86
C LEU A 340 6.94 -14.09 -37.15
N GLU A 341 6.10 -13.12 -37.49
CA GLU A 341 6.23 -12.34 -38.75
C GLU A 341 7.25 -11.22 -38.62
N HIS A 342 7.25 -10.47 -37.50
CA HIS A 342 7.99 -9.21 -37.37
C HIS A 342 9.18 -9.26 -36.41
N ALA A 343 9.35 -10.34 -35.65
CA ALA A 343 10.41 -10.50 -34.65
C ALA A 343 11.20 -11.83 -34.80
N ALA A 344 11.46 -12.23 -36.05
CA ALA A 344 12.28 -13.40 -36.33
C ALA A 344 13.73 -13.25 -35.81
N GLU A 345 14.46 -14.35 -35.68
CA GLU A 345 15.86 -14.32 -35.27
C GLU A 345 16.67 -13.35 -36.15
N THR A 346 17.54 -12.57 -35.53
CA THR A 346 18.31 -11.47 -36.13
C THR A 346 17.57 -10.16 -36.36
N ALA A 347 16.24 -10.12 -36.27
CA ALA A 347 15.48 -8.87 -36.27
C ALA A 347 15.82 -8.00 -35.02
N THR A 348 15.48 -6.74 -35.09
CA THR A 348 15.57 -5.84 -33.94
C THR A 348 14.16 -5.39 -33.55
N VAL A 349 13.84 -5.52 -32.26
CA VAL A 349 12.58 -5.02 -31.68
C VAL A 349 12.89 -3.96 -30.63
N LYS A 350 12.52 -2.73 -30.92
CA LYS A 350 12.65 -1.62 -29.99
C LYS A 350 11.42 -1.57 -29.07
N VAL A 351 11.66 -1.61 -27.77
CA VAL A 351 10.62 -1.44 -26.74
C VAL A 351 10.66 -0.01 -26.20
N ASP A 352 9.62 0.76 -26.46
CA ASP A 352 9.46 2.11 -25.94
C ASP A 352 8.45 2.12 -24.77
N THR A 353 8.88 2.64 -23.61
CA THR A 353 8.06 2.73 -22.40
C THR A 353 7.77 4.18 -22.05
N LYS A 354 6.53 4.52 -21.77
CA LYS A 354 6.09 5.83 -21.30
C LYS A 354 5.20 5.69 -20.07
N VAL A 355 5.49 6.49 -19.06
CA VAL A 355 4.59 6.72 -17.91
C VAL A 355 4.08 8.14 -18.00
N ILE A 356 2.77 8.34 -17.89
CA ILE A 356 2.11 9.63 -18.09
C ILE A 356 1.41 10.00 -16.78
N ASP A 357 1.69 11.18 -16.29
CA ASP A 357 0.93 11.85 -15.23
C ASP A 357 -0.32 12.46 -15.85
N LEU A 358 -1.48 11.90 -15.55
CA LEU A 358 -2.75 12.29 -16.15
C LEU A 358 -3.23 13.69 -15.72
N ARG A 359 -2.82 14.19 -14.55
CA ARG A 359 -3.16 15.56 -14.12
C ARG A 359 -2.43 16.62 -14.93
N THR A 360 -1.17 16.36 -15.26
CA THR A 360 -0.35 17.31 -16.04
C THR A 360 -0.30 16.97 -17.51
N ARG A 361 -0.75 15.79 -17.92
CA ARG A 361 -0.65 15.21 -19.27
C ARG A 361 0.80 15.16 -19.78
N ARG A 362 1.77 15.06 -18.87
CA ARG A 362 3.19 15.02 -19.20
C ARG A 362 3.77 13.64 -18.90
N ALA A 363 4.76 13.26 -19.69
CA ALA A 363 5.55 12.08 -19.42
C ALA A 363 6.34 12.25 -18.13
N VAL A 364 6.39 11.19 -17.33
CA VAL A 364 7.28 11.08 -16.17
C VAL A 364 8.64 10.64 -16.67
N PRO A 365 9.71 11.41 -16.43
CA PRO A 365 11.06 10.99 -16.82
C PRO A 365 11.45 9.71 -16.09
N LEU A 366 11.75 8.66 -16.84
CA LEU A 366 12.23 7.39 -16.30
C LEU A 366 13.76 7.41 -16.21
N THR A 367 14.28 7.80 -15.06
CA THR A 367 15.72 7.87 -14.75
C THR A 367 16.06 6.86 -13.65
N PRO A 368 17.35 6.55 -13.41
CA PRO A 368 17.75 5.67 -12.29
C PRO A 368 17.29 6.15 -10.91
N GLN A 369 16.88 7.41 -10.78
CA GLN A 369 16.33 7.98 -9.53
C GLN A 369 14.80 7.96 -9.49
N THR A 370 14.13 7.50 -10.55
CA THR A 370 12.68 7.46 -10.64
C THR A 370 12.14 6.13 -10.13
N TYR A 371 11.25 6.23 -9.17
CA TYR A 371 10.47 5.11 -8.66
C TYR A 371 9.00 5.49 -8.73
N VAL A 372 8.16 4.54 -9.10
CA VAL A 372 6.70 4.72 -9.12
C VAL A 372 6.06 3.49 -8.50
N MET A 373 5.05 3.70 -7.68
CA MET A 373 4.30 2.63 -7.05
C MET A 373 2.81 2.91 -7.14
N ALA A 374 2.03 1.88 -7.42
CA ALA A 374 0.58 1.97 -7.33
C ALA A 374 0.15 2.12 -5.87
N GLY A 375 -0.91 2.84 -5.63
CA GLY A 375 -1.64 2.82 -4.37
C GLY A 375 -2.98 2.14 -4.51
N GLY A 376 -3.74 2.11 -3.42
CA GLY A 376 -5.07 1.52 -3.40
C GLY A 376 -6.18 2.53 -3.61
N VAL A 377 -6.18 3.64 -2.89
CA VAL A 377 -7.25 4.65 -2.94
C VAL A 377 -6.65 6.02 -2.69
N GLY A 378 -6.96 6.99 -3.56
CA GLY A 378 -6.71 8.40 -3.25
C GLY A 378 -7.55 8.82 -2.05
N LEU A 379 -6.95 9.50 -1.07
CA LEU A 379 -7.60 9.91 0.18
C LEU A 379 -7.79 11.42 0.31
N VAL A 380 -6.75 12.17 -0.04
CA VAL A 380 -6.72 13.64 0.11
C VAL A 380 -6.18 14.28 -1.15
N LYS A 381 -6.87 15.30 -1.65
CA LYS A 381 -6.46 16.13 -2.80
C LYS A 381 -6.60 17.61 -2.43
N ASN A 382 -5.52 18.38 -2.60
CA ASN A 382 -5.47 19.80 -2.24
C ASN A 382 -5.87 20.11 -0.78
N GLY A 383 -5.59 19.18 0.15
CA GLY A 383 -5.91 19.31 1.58
C GLY A 383 -7.38 19.07 1.92
N ARG A 384 -8.18 18.59 0.98
CA ARG A 384 -9.57 18.18 1.19
C ARG A 384 -9.71 16.69 1.06
N ILE A 385 -10.62 16.07 1.80
CA ILE A 385 -10.98 14.66 1.62
C ILE A 385 -11.47 14.48 0.18
N HIS A 386 -10.88 13.53 -0.53
CA HIS A 386 -11.17 13.24 -1.94
C HIS A 386 -10.84 11.77 -2.20
N ILE A 387 -11.81 10.91 -1.91
CA ILE A 387 -11.64 9.46 -1.99
C ILE A 387 -12.01 9.00 -3.40
N THR A 388 -11.10 8.34 -4.10
CA THR A 388 -11.28 7.84 -5.48
C THR A 388 -11.47 6.32 -5.47
N ALA A 389 -12.53 5.86 -4.80
CA ALA A 389 -12.74 4.44 -4.53
C ALA A 389 -13.08 3.62 -5.78
N LEU A 390 -13.90 4.16 -6.68
CA LEU A 390 -14.35 3.47 -7.88
C LEU A 390 -13.21 3.36 -8.91
N ALA A 391 -12.55 4.46 -9.22
CA ALA A 391 -11.43 4.52 -10.16
C ALA A 391 -10.25 3.63 -9.69
N ASP A 392 -10.03 3.56 -8.37
CA ASP A 392 -8.99 2.73 -7.78
C ASP A 392 -9.43 1.26 -7.55
N GLY A 393 -10.68 0.89 -7.92
CA GLY A 393 -11.18 -0.49 -7.83
C GLY A 393 -11.48 -0.99 -6.40
N GLN A 394 -11.77 -0.08 -5.46
CA GLN A 394 -11.92 -0.38 -4.02
C GLN A 394 -13.24 0.16 -3.45
N ALA A 395 -14.33 0.13 -4.24
CA ALA A 395 -15.62 0.72 -3.87
C ALA A 395 -16.55 -0.19 -3.05
N SER A 396 -16.09 -1.35 -2.57
CA SER A 396 -16.92 -2.26 -1.75
C SER A 396 -17.19 -1.66 -0.35
N LEU A 397 -18.33 -2.02 0.25
CA LEU A 397 -18.66 -1.61 1.62
C LEU A 397 -17.55 -2.01 2.62
N ASN A 398 -17.02 -3.22 2.47
CA ASN A 398 -15.93 -3.74 3.30
C ASN A 398 -14.69 -2.83 3.25
N MET A 399 -14.32 -2.35 2.06
CA MET A 399 -13.16 -1.47 1.90
C MET A 399 -13.44 -0.04 2.36
N MET A 400 -14.64 0.48 2.10
CA MET A 400 -14.98 1.88 2.35
C MET A 400 -15.39 2.15 3.79
N LEU A 401 -16.21 1.27 4.38
CA LEU A 401 -16.82 1.51 5.69
C LEU A 401 -16.13 0.74 6.81
N ARG A 402 -15.82 -0.55 6.64
CA ARG A 402 -15.22 -1.33 7.72
C ARG A 402 -13.82 -0.83 8.07
N ARG A 403 -13.50 -0.93 9.35
CA ARG A 403 -12.16 -0.58 9.86
C ARG A 403 -11.21 -1.74 9.66
N HIS A 404 -10.07 -1.42 9.06
CA HIS A 404 -8.97 -2.35 8.82
C HIS A 404 -7.65 -1.72 9.24
N PRO A 405 -6.60 -2.50 9.50
CA PRO A 405 -5.25 -1.96 9.47
C PRO A 405 -5.02 -1.23 8.15
N ARG A 406 -4.41 -0.07 8.19
CA ARG A 406 -4.13 0.75 7.00
C ARG A 406 -2.68 1.18 6.95
N THR A 407 -2.15 1.24 5.75
CA THR A 407 -0.88 1.91 5.45
C THR A 407 -1.17 3.05 4.49
N MET A 408 -0.64 4.22 4.77
CA MET A 408 -0.94 5.44 4.03
C MET A 408 0.33 6.24 3.76
N ALA A 409 0.38 6.92 2.62
CA ALA A 409 1.41 7.89 2.29
C ALA A 409 0.78 9.25 1.98
N GLY A 410 1.43 10.34 2.39
CA GLY A 410 0.95 11.69 2.12
C GLY A 410 2.06 12.69 1.91
N VAL A 411 1.75 13.74 1.17
CA VAL A 411 2.66 14.85 0.87
C VAL A 411 2.10 16.13 1.49
N THR A 412 2.90 16.82 2.28
CA THR A 412 2.53 18.11 2.89
C THR A 412 2.64 19.27 1.88
N LYS A 413 2.12 20.46 2.24
CA LYS A 413 2.22 21.67 1.41
C LYS A 413 3.68 22.00 1.03
N ASN A 414 4.61 21.71 1.93
CA ASN A 414 6.04 22.05 1.78
C ASN A 414 6.87 20.86 1.23
N GLY A 415 6.22 19.84 0.65
CA GLY A 415 6.89 18.68 0.06
C GLY A 415 7.40 17.65 1.06
N GLY A 416 7.05 17.75 2.35
CA GLY A 416 7.36 16.72 3.34
C GLY A 416 6.57 15.43 3.08
N LEU A 417 7.19 14.29 3.34
CA LEU A 417 6.54 12.99 3.23
C LEU A 417 6.03 12.54 4.60
N ILE A 418 4.80 12.05 4.62
CA ILE A 418 4.18 11.38 5.77
C ILE A 418 3.93 9.93 5.38
N LEU A 419 4.45 8.98 6.16
CA LEU A 419 4.07 7.58 6.08
C LEU A 419 3.37 7.21 7.38
N ALA A 420 2.18 6.62 7.30
CA ALA A 420 1.41 6.28 8.49
C ALA A 420 0.87 4.86 8.40
N THR A 421 0.92 4.13 9.51
CA THR A 421 0.18 2.89 9.70
C THR A 421 -0.83 3.06 10.83
N VAL A 422 -2.02 2.51 10.66
CA VAL A 422 -3.02 2.34 11.71
C VAL A 422 -3.13 0.84 11.94
N ASP A 423 -2.83 0.39 13.15
CA ASP A 423 -3.04 -1.00 13.55
C ASP A 423 -4.55 -1.27 13.66
N GLY A 424 -4.99 -2.51 13.47
CA GLY A 424 -6.40 -2.87 13.54
C GLY A 424 -6.63 -4.37 13.61
N ARG A 425 -7.90 -4.79 13.65
CA ARG A 425 -8.31 -6.20 13.77
C ARG A 425 -7.77 -6.89 15.02
N ILE A 426 -7.51 -6.13 16.07
CA ILE A 426 -7.10 -6.65 17.38
C ILE A 426 -8.14 -6.16 18.40
N PRO A 427 -9.24 -6.90 18.59
CA PRO A 427 -10.36 -6.49 19.41
C PRO A 427 -9.91 -6.04 20.81
N GLY A 428 -10.44 -4.90 21.27
CA GLY A 428 -10.06 -4.30 22.55
C GLY A 428 -8.73 -3.56 22.58
N VAL A 429 -7.87 -3.71 21.55
CA VAL A 429 -6.53 -3.11 21.49
C VAL A 429 -6.43 -2.03 20.40
N THR A 430 -6.99 -2.31 19.21
CA THR A 430 -7.00 -1.34 18.10
C THR A 430 -8.00 -1.75 17.03
N VAL A 431 -8.81 -0.81 16.59
CA VAL A 431 -9.92 -1.04 15.65
C VAL A 431 -9.51 -0.89 14.18
N GLY A 432 -8.46 -0.13 13.89
CA GLY A 432 -8.11 0.22 12.51
C GLY A 432 -8.80 1.49 12.04
N ALA A 433 -8.95 1.66 10.72
CA ALA A 433 -9.62 2.81 10.13
C ALA A 433 -10.42 2.42 8.88
N SER A 434 -11.58 3.04 8.69
CA SER A 434 -12.29 3.07 7.40
C SER A 434 -11.55 3.97 6.40
N MET A 435 -11.96 3.99 5.12
CA MET A 435 -11.33 4.89 4.14
C MET A 435 -11.57 6.38 4.48
N VAL A 436 -12.76 6.70 4.98
CA VAL A 436 -13.07 8.06 5.40
C VAL A 436 -12.23 8.48 6.60
N GLU A 437 -12.11 7.60 7.58
CA GLU A 437 -11.26 7.83 8.76
C GLU A 437 -9.77 7.94 8.38
N ALA A 438 -9.29 7.11 7.45
CA ALA A 438 -7.94 7.20 6.90
C ALA A 438 -7.69 8.57 6.23
N ALA A 439 -8.64 9.06 5.46
CA ALA A 439 -8.56 10.40 4.85
C ALA A 439 -8.58 11.53 5.89
N GLN A 440 -9.41 11.40 6.94
CA GLN A 440 -9.45 12.34 8.07
C GLN A 440 -8.11 12.38 8.82
N LEU A 441 -7.53 11.21 9.09
CA LEU A 441 -6.21 11.07 9.75
C LEU A 441 -5.12 11.72 8.91
N MET A 442 -5.05 11.43 7.61
CA MET A 442 -4.02 12.02 6.75
C MET A 442 -4.16 13.53 6.61
N ARG A 443 -5.40 14.05 6.55
CA ARG A 443 -5.63 15.50 6.57
C ARG A 443 -5.24 16.12 7.91
N TRP A 444 -5.55 15.47 9.03
CA TRP A 444 -5.13 15.91 10.36
C TRP A 444 -3.60 15.96 10.49
N LEU A 445 -2.89 14.96 9.93
CA LEU A 445 -1.43 14.92 9.86
C LEU A 445 -0.82 16.00 8.93
N GLY A 446 -1.64 16.80 8.25
CA GLY A 446 -1.18 17.91 7.41
C GLY A 446 -0.93 17.56 5.94
N ALA A 447 -1.37 16.40 5.48
CA ALA A 447 -1.24 16.03 4.08
C ALA A 447 -2.09 16.94 3.18
N LYS A 448 -1.48 17.42 2.09
CA LYS A 448 -2.16 18.09 0.97
C LYS A 448 -2.59 17.10 -0.10
N GLN A 449 -1.86 16.02 -0.23
CA GLN A 449 -2.22 14.86 -1.03
C GLN A 449 -1.96 13.62 -0.20
N ALA A 450 -2.82 12.62 -0.27
CA ALA A 450 -2.64 11.35 0.41
C ALA A 450 -3.25 10.20 -0.36
N ILE A 451 -2.68 9.02 -0.17
CA ILE A 451 -3.09 7.77 -0.78
C ILE A 451 -3.06 6.66 0.28
N ASN A 452 -4.02 5.75 0.22
CA ASN A 452 -3.96 4.48 0.91
C ASN A 452 -3.09 3.51 0.10
N LEU A 453 -2.25 2.77 0.78
CA LEU A 453 -1.48 1.63 0.25
C LEU A 453 -2.18 0.32 0.63
N ASP A 454 -1.52 -0.82 0.46
CA ASP A 454 -2.10 -2.08 0.93
C ASP A 454 -2.20 -2.10 2.46
N GLY A 455 -3.26 -2.72 2.94
CA GLY A 455 -3.67 -2.73 4.33
C GLY A 455 -3.85 -4.13 4.90
N GLY A 456 -4.68 -4.24 5.93
CA GLY A 456 -4.94 -5.51 6.60
C GLY A 456 -3.66 -6.12 7.16
N GLY A 457 -3.46 -7.41 6.94
CA GLY A 457 -2.26 -8.13 7.40
C GLY A 457 -0.95 -7.66 6.77
N SER A 458 -1.01 -6.94 5.64
CA SER A 458 0.15 -6.37 4.96
C SER A 458 0.70 -5.12 5.66
N SER A 459 -0.09 -4.46 6.53
CA SER A 459 0.32 -3.21 7.19
C SER A 459 1.55 -3.40 8.07
N ALA A 460 2.67 -2.88 7.60
CA ALA A 460 3.95 -2.94 8.30
C ALA A 460 4.70 -1.62 8.16
N MET A 461 5.22 -1.10 9.27
CA MET A 461 6.19 -0.01 9.29
C MET A 461 7.49 -0.53 9.92
N VAL A 462 8.58 -0.34 9.22
CA VAL A 462 9.92 -0.76 9.67
C VAL A 462 10.80 0.45 9.92
N VAL A 463 11.58 0.40 10.99
CA VAL A 463 12.60 1.39 11.32
C VAL A 463 13.88 0.66 11.72
N ARG A 464 14.97 0.93 11.00
CA ARG A 464 16.26 0.25 11.20
C ARG A 464 16.13 -1.28 11.17
N GLY A 465 15.34 -1.79 10.21
CA GLY A 465 15.10 -3.22 9.99
C GLY A 465 14.17 -3.90 11.01
N LYS A 466 13.55 -3.16 11.93
CA LYS A 466 12.60 -3.69 12.93
C LYS A 466 11.20 -3.18 12.66
N VAL A 467 10.21 -4.06 12.70
CA VAL A 467 8.77 -3.68 12.67
C VAL A 467 8.44 -2.88 13.94
N VAL A 468 7.79 -1.73 13.78
CA VAL A 468 7.46 -0.81 14.88
C VAL A 468 5.97 -0.66 15.15
N ASN A 469 5.11 -1.13 14.25
CA ASN A 469 3.68 -1.25 14.44
C ASN A 469 3.30 -2.67 14.92
N GLN A 470 2.01 -2.97 15.08
CA GLN A 470 1.50 -4.28 15.49
C GLN A 470 0.74 -4.92 14.32
N PRO A 471 1.38 -5.84 13.54
CA PRO A 471 0.70 -6.54 12.45
C PRO A 471 -0.48 -7.36 12.94
N SER A 472 -1.61 -7.29 12.24
CA SER A 472 -2.84 -8.02 12.61
C SER A 472 -2.73 -9.54 12.49
N ASP A 473 -1.78 -10.04 11.70
CA ASP A 473 -1.52 -11.47 11.53
C ASP A 473 -0.57 -12.04 12.63
N GLY A 474 -0.22 -11.21 13.62
CA GLY A 474 0.73 -11.58 14.69
C GLY A 474 2.21 -11.48 14.27
N ALA A 475 2.49 -11.50 12.97
CA ALA A 475 3.82 -11.36 12.38
C ALA A 475 3.76 -10.53 11.10
N GLU A 476 4.90 -10.03 10.65
CA GLU A 476 5.02 -9.32 9.37
C GLU A 476 4.70 -10.26 8.20
N ARG A 477 3.72 -9.88 7.39
CA ARG A 477 3.31 -10.62 6.19
C ARG A 477 4.28 -10.35 5.03
N PRO A 478 4.69 -11.37 4.25
CA PRO A 478 5.33 -11.15 2.96
C PRO A 478 4.39 -10.44 1.97
N VAL A 479 4.88 -9.38 1.33
CA VAL A 479 4.14 -8.48 0.41
C VAL A 479 4.86 -8.38 -0.94
N GLY A 480 4.22 -7.77 -1.94
CA GLY A 480 4.76 -7.65 -3.29
C GLY A 480 5.82 -6.56 -3.43
N ASP A 481 5.66 -5.46 -2.71
CA ASP A 481 6.59 -4.31 -2.77
C ASP A 481 6.60 -3.51 -1.47
N GLY A 482 7.51 -2.55 -1.37
CA GLY A 482 7.63 -1.64 -0.23
C GLY A 482 8.18 -0.27 -0.61
N LEU A 483 7.88 0.73 0.22
CA LEU A 483 8.33 2.11 0.12
C LEU A 483 9.35 2.41 1.23
N PHE A 484 10.52 2.89 0.86
CA PHE A 484 11.67 3.02 1.75
C PHE A 484 12.26 4.44 1.75
N VAL A 485 12.70 4.84 2.94
CA VAL A 485 13.48 6.04 3.22
C VAL A 485 14.93 5.58 3.36
N THR A 486 15.83 6.09 2.51
CA THR A 486 17.26 5.72 2.46
C THR A 486 18.14 6.93 2.74
N PRO A 487 19.32 6.76 3.33
CA PRO A 487 20.26 7.87 3.60
C PRO A 487 20.63 8.66 2.37
#